data_565011b6fbe193f6497f3494900569e3
#
_entry.id   565011b6fbe193f6497f3494900569e3
#
_cell.length_a   1.000
_cell.length_b   1.000
_cell.length_c   1.000
_cell.angle_alpha   90.00
_cell.angle_beta   90.00
_cell.angle_gamma   90.00
#
_symmetry.space_group_name_H-M   'P 1'
#
loop_
_entity.id
_entity.type
_entity.pdbx_description
1 polymer ?
#
loop_
_entity_poly.entity_id
_entity_poly.type
_entity_poly.pdbx_seq_one_letter_code
_entity_poly.pdbx_strand_id
1 'polypeptide(L)'
;MKNIFNWLDSLKGRKELPIKSLPSQGIFYANDFKLWIKKVKVEDILEYEKLYTSDISVVLVLIKKIVQLYTTLPSKYTFDDIKSTDIIFIFLEIVRFTTNRAVKIDYYNDISGISESIELVPDNFNYFDVPKALKNTFNPETKEFIVDGYKFSVPSIG
;
A
#
# COMPACT_ATOMS: atom_id res chain seq x y z
N MET A 1 -13.14 15.08 -24.84
CA MET A 1 -11.68 15.30 -24.93
C MET A 1 -11.07 16.06 -23.72
N LYS A 2 -11.72 17.08 -23.12
CA LYS A 2 -11.17 17.83 -21.95
C LYS A 2 -10.84 16.96 -20.73
N ASN A 3 -11.56 15.86 -20.46
CA ASN A 3 -11.35 15.04 -19.27
C ASN A 3 -10.05 14.20 -19.30
N ILE A 4 -9.57 13.79 -20.47
CA ILE A 4 -8.34 12.98 -20.61
C ILE A 4 -7.10 13.82 -20.36
N PHE A 5 -7.07 15.05 -20.86
CA PHE A 5 -5.92 15.98 -20.64
C PHE A 5 -5.81 16.37 -19.16
N ASN A 6 -6.91 16.65 -18.48
CA ASN A 6 -6.91 16.95 -17.06
C ASN A 6 -6.40 15.77 -16.22
N TRP A 7 -6.72 14.54 -16.62
CA TRP A 7 -6.25 13.35 -15.93
C TRP A 7 -4.74 13.13 -16.13
N LEU A 8 -4.23 13.28 -17.37
CA LEU A 8 -2.79 13.19 -17.65
C LEU A 8 -1.98 14.27 -16.91
N ASP A 9 -2.48 15.51 -16.84
CA ASP A 9 -1.84 16.58 -16.06
C ASP A 9 -1.85 16.26 -14.56
N SER A 10 -2.88 15.58 -14.06
CA SER A 10 -2.93 15.15 -12.67
C SER A 10 -1.88 14.09 -12.32
N LEU A 11 -1.31 13.39 -13.30
CA LEU A 11 -0.27 12.37 -13.10
C LEU A 11 1.16 12.94 -13.11
N LYS A 12 1.35 14.23 -13.43
CA LYS A 12 2.69 14.86 -13.40
C LYS A 12 3.30 14.74 -12.00
N GLY A 13 4.55 14.26 -11.94
CA GLY A 13 5.27 14.05 -10.68
C GLY A 13 4.82 12.82 -9.88
N ARG A 14 4.05 11.91 -10.49
CA ARG A 14 3.64 10.64 -9.90
C ARG A 14 4.40 9.47 -10.51
N LYS A 15 4.60 8.44 -9.71
CA LYS A 15 5.19 7.15 -10.11
C LYS A 15 4.07 6.11 -10.15
N GLU A 16 3.91 5.41 -11.27
CA GLU A 16 3.05 4.23 -11.30
C GLU A 16 3.67 3.12 -10.45
N LEU A 17 2.86 2.54 -9.59
CA LEU A 17 3.24 1.38 -8.79
C LEU A 17 2.61 0.14 -9.42
N PRO A 18 3.41 -0.76 -10.00
CA PRO A 18 2.88 -1.95 -10.66
C PRO A 18 2.12 -2.82 -9.65
N ILE A 19 0.89 -3.19 -9.96
CA ILE A 19 0.05 -4.01 -9.07
C ILE A 19 0.70 -5.37 -8.77
N LYS A 20 1.42 -5.91 -9.75
CA LYS A 20 2.16 -7.17 -9.60
C LYS A 20 3.32 -7.10 -8.60
N SER A 21 3.79 -5.89 -8.26
CA SER A 21 4.82 -5.69 -7.24
C SER A 21 4.26 -5.60 -5.83
N LEU A 22 2.94 -5.52 -5.68
CA LEU A 22 2.29 -5.53 -4.37
C LEU A 22 2.40 -6.90 -3.69
N PRO A 23 2.40 -6.99 -2.35
CA PRO A 23 2.40 -8.26 -1.64
C PRO A 23 1.30 -9.23 -2.10
N SER A 24 0.12 -8.71 -2.43
CA SER A 24 -0.98 -9.48 -3.03
C SER A 24 -0.73 -9.95 -4.46
N GLN A 25 0.37 -9.54 -5.12
CA GLN A 25 0.67 -9.79 -6.54
C GLN A 25 -0.45 -9.34 -7.50
N GLY A 26 -1.32 -8.44 -7.04
CA GLY A 26 -2.45 -7.92 -7.82
C GLY A 26 -3.64 -8.87 -7.96
N ILE A 27 -3.64 -10.02 -7.28
CA ILE A 27 -4.64 -11.09 -7.43
C ILE A 27 -6.05 -10.62 -7.04
N PHE A 28 -6.13 -9.69 -6.07
CA PHE A 28 -7.39 -9.18 -5.53
C PHE A 28 -7.86 -7.89 -6.18
N TYR A 29 -7.28 -7.53 -7.33
CA TYR A 29 -7.64 -6.33 -8.08
C TYR A 29 -8.17 -6.68 -9.47
N ALA A 30 -9.04 -5.85 -10.00
CA ALA A 30 -9.46 -5.96 -11.39
C ALA A 30 -8.28 -5.68 -12.34
N ASN A 31 -8.32 -6.26 -13.54
CA ASN A 31 -7.23 -6.15 -14.53
C ASN A 31 -6.89 -4.71 -14.95
N ASP A 32 -7.83 -3.79 -14.79
CA ASP A 32 -7.66 -2.37 -15.12
C ASP A 32 -7.46 -1.48 -13.89
N PHE A 33 -7.31 -2.07 -12.70
CA PHE A 33 -6.90 -1.34 -11.51
C PHE A 33 -5.47 -0.84 -11.68
N LYS A 34 -5.26 0.44 -11.42
CA LYS A 34 -3.95 1.09 -11.48
C LYS A 34 -3.75 1.97 -10.27
N LEU A 35 -2.51 2.06 -9.84
CA LEU A 35 -2.13 2.82 -8.67
C LEU A 35 -0.93 3.71 -8.99
N TRP A 36 -1.03 4.99 -8.68
CA TRP A 36 0.08 5.93 -8.74
C TRP A 36 0.35 6.49 -7.36
N ILE A 37 1.63 6.69 -7.06
CA ILE A 37 2.09 7.35 -5.84
C ILE A 37 2.72 8.70 -6.18
N LYS A 38 2.62 9.66 -5.28
CA LYS A 38 3.28 10.98 -5.37
C LYS A 38 4.19 11.20 -4.16
N LYS A 39 5.15 12.11 -4.32
CA LYS A 39 6.03 12.51 -3.21
C LYS A 39 5.25 13.23 -2.13
N VAL A 40 5.61 12.94 -0.89
CA VAL A 40 5.05 13.60 0.28
C VAL A 40 5.50 15.04 0.33
N LYS A 41 4.63 15.95 0.74
CA LYS A 41 4.98 17.34 1.00
C LYS A 41 5.73 17.48 2.32
N VAL A 42 6.64 18.44 2.39
CA VAL A 42 7.45 18.68 3.60
C VAL A 42 6.58 18.96 4.82
N GLU A 43 5.48 19.67 4.65
CA GLU A 43 4.52 20.00 5.70
C GLU A 43 3.91 18.75 6.35
N ASP A 44 3.67 17.73 5.54
CA ASP A 44 3.08 16.47 6.01
C ASP A 44 4.12 15.53 6.63
N ILE A 45 5.42 15.73 6.34
CA ILE A 45 6.52 14.93 6.94
C ILE A 45 6.59 15.15 8.46
N LEU A 46 6.33 16.36 8.93
CA LEU A 46 6.32 16.68 10.37
C LEU A 46 5.23 15.91 11.15
N GLU A 47 4.14 15.54 10.50
CA GLU A 47 3.14 14.65 11.11
C GLU A 47 3.66 13.22 11.28
N TYR A 48 4.65 12.81 10.46
CA TYR A 48 5.21 11.44 10.50
C TYR A 48 6.21 11.25 11.64
N GLU A 49 6.84 12.30 12.13
CA GLU A 49 7.68 12.22 13.33
C GLU A 49 6.90 11.73 14.55
N LYS A 50 5.59 11.93 14.55
CA LYS A 50 4.69 11.40 15.59
C LYS A 50 4.52 9.88 15.53
N LEU A 51 4.88 9.22 14.42
CA LEU A 51 4.84 7.75 14.31
C LEU A 51 5.81 7.05 15.27
N TYR A 52 6.89 7.72 15.65
CA TYR A 52 7.93 7.13 16.53
C TYR A 52 7.57 7.05 18.01
N THR A 53 6.48 7.69 18.43
CA THR A 53 6.11 7.80 19.86
C THR A 53 4.72 7.26 20.19
N SER A 54 4.05 6.62 19.22
CA SER A 54 2.62 6.35 19.32
C SER A 54 2.31 4.86 19.43
N ASP A 55 1.17 4.55 20.02
CA ASP A 55 0.54 3.25 19.98
C ASP A 55 0.41 2.75 18.53
N ILE A 56 0.53 1.44 18.32
CA ILE A 56 0.44 0.80 17.00
C ILE A 56 -0.87 1.13 16.29
N SER A 57 -1.96 1.32 17.01
CA SER A 57 -3.25 1.72 16.45
C SER A 57 -3.19 3.10 15.80
N VAL A 58 -2.50 4.06 16.43
CA VAL A 58 -2.29 5.41 15.91
C VAL A 58 -1.39 5.37 14.68
N VAL A 59 -0.33 4.54 14.72
CA VAL A 59 0.59 4.33 13.58
C VAL A 59 -0.19 3.84 12.37
N LEU A 60 -1.06 2.84 12.53
CA LEU A 60 -1.87 2.30 11.41
C LEU A 60 -2.83 3.35 10.84
N VAL A 61 -3.46 4.17 11.67
CA VAL A 61 -4.33 5.27 11.22
C VAL A 61 -3.55 6.29 10.42
N LEU A 62 -2.34 6.65 10.87
CA LEU A 62 -1.48 7.59 10.13
C LEU A 62 -1.01 7.02 8.80
N ILE A 63 -0.62 5.75 8.76
CA ILE A 63 -0.25 5.06 7.51
C ILE A 63 -1.42 5.09 6.53
N LYS A 64 -2.63 4.75 6.96
CA LYS A 64 -3.85 4.84 6.13
C LYS A 64 -4.03 6.24 5.57
N LYS A 65 -3.94 7.27 6.41
CA LYS A 65 -4.08 8.68 6.01
C LYS A 65 -3.03 9.07 4.95
N ILE A 66 -1.78 8.68 5.15
CA ILE A 66 -0.68 8.94 4.20
C ILE A 66 -0.97 8.28 2.85
N VAL A 67 -1.28 6.99 2.86
CA VAL A 67 -1.58 6.26 1.63
C VAL A 67 -2.77 6.91 0.92
N GLN A 68 -3.82 7.30 1.63
CA GLN A 68 -4.97 7.98 1.06
C GLN A 68 -4.61 9.32 0.40
N LEU A 69 -3.77 10.13 1.04
CA LEU A 69 -3.39 11.46 0.53
C LEU A 69 -2.41 11.38 -0.64
N TYR A 70 -1.55 10.36 -0.66
CA TYR A 70 -0.42 10.29 -1.59
C TYR A 70 -0.56 9.21 -2.66
N THR A 71 -1.71 8.56 -2.75
CA THR A 71 -2.08 7.67 -3.87
C THR A 71 -3.06 8.34 -4.81
N THR A 72 -3.12 7.82 -6.02
CA THR A 72 -4.11 8.19 -7.03
C THR A 72 -4.60 6.94 -7.72
N LEU A 73 -5.89 6.84 -7.85
CA LEU A 73 -6.59 5.74 -8.48
C LEU A 73 -7.38 6.25 -9.70
N PRO A 74 -7.71 5.41 -10.68
CA PRO A 74 -8.69 5.74 -11.72
C PRO A 74 -10.04 6.11 -11.07
N SER A 75 -10.82 6.96 -11.72
CA SER A 75 -12.05 7.56 -11.17
C SER A 75 -13.12 6.57 -10.71
N LYS A 76 -13.07 5.33 -11.22
CA LYS A 76 -14.01 4.27 -10.82
C LYS A 76 -13.61 3.53 -9.55
N TYR A 77 -12.43 3.78 -9.03
CA TYR A 77 -11.90 3.18 -7.81
C TYR A 77 -11.75 4.21 -6.71
N THR A 78 -11.89 3.76 -5.47
CA THR A 78 -11.72 4.55 -4.27
C THR A 78 -10.59 3.99 -3.42
N PHE A 79 -10.20 4.72 -2.39
CA PHE A 79 -9.22 4.25 -1.41
C PHE A 79 -9.63 2.91 -0.78
N ASP A 80 -10.92 2.69 -0.57
CA ASP A 80 -11.46 1.46 0.01
C ASP A 80 -11.25 0.21 -0.87
N ASP A 81 -10.91 0.40 -2.14
CA ASP A 81 -10.57 -0.72 -3.03
C ASP A 81 -9.15 -1.26 -2.79
N ILE A 82 -8.28 -0.51 -2.10
CA ILE A 82 -6.95 -0.96 -1.71
C ILE A 82 -7.09 -2.05 -0.65
N LYS A 83 -6.35 -3.15 -0.81
CA LYS A 83 -6.39 -4.26 0.13
C LYS A 83 -5.49 -4.00 1.34
N SER A 84 -5.96 -4.39 2.51
CA SER A 84 -5.23 -4.19 3.78
C SER A 84 -3.84 -4.83 3.77
N THR A 85 -3.67 -5.92 3.03
CA THR A 85 -2.39 -6.61 2.84
C THR A 85 -1.32 -5.77 2.14
N ASP A 86 -1.72 -4.78 1.35
CA ASP A 86 -0.83 -4.01 0.49
C ASP A 86 -0.50 -2.61 1.05
N ILE A 87 -1.24 -2.16 2.07
CA ILE A 87 -1.14 -0.78 2.55
C ILE A 87 0.26 -0.41 3.07
N ILE A 88 0.90 -1.31 3.81
CA ILE A 88 2.24 -1.07 4.38
C ILE A 88 3.27 -0.96 3.25
N PHE A 89 3.19 -1.84 2.26
CA PHE A 89 4.07 -1.79 1.10
C PHE A 89 3.91 -0.48 0.32
N ILE A 90 2.66 -0.05 0.06
CA ILE A 90 2.37 1.21 -0.63
C ILE A 90 2.94 2.38 0.17
N PHE A 91 2.77 2.39 1.49
CA PHE A 91 3.35 3.41 2.37
C PHE A 91 4.88 3.46 2.25
N LEU A 92 5.57 2.32 2.32
CA LEU A 92 7.02 2.26 2.18
C LEU A 92 7.50 2.73 0.80
N GLU A 93 6.77 2.42 -0.27
CA GLU A 93 7.06 2.93 -1.61
C GLU A 93 6.88 4.46 -1.70
N ILE A 94 5.88 5.03 -1.03
CA ILE A 94 5.70 6.48 -0.93
C ILE A 94 6.89 7.13 -0.22
N VAL A 95 7.32 6.57 0.91
CA VAL A 95 8.48 7.07 1.66
C VAL A 95 9.75 6.95 0.83
N ARG A 96 10.00 5.79 0.22
CA ARG A 96 11.16 5.57 -0.66
C ARG A 96 11.17 6.55 -1.85
N PHE A 97 10.03 6.76 -2.49
CA PHE A 97 9.91 7.71 -3.61
C PHE A 97 10.14 9.16 -3.17
N THR A 98 9.79 9.50 -1.94
CA THR A 98 9.95 10.85 -1.39
C THR A 98 11.39 11.14 -0.99
N THR A 99 11.99 10.24 -0.20
CA THR A 99 13.26 10.46 0.49
C THR A 99 14.46 9.84 -0.23
N ASN A 100 14.19 8.94 -1.16
CA ASN A 100 15.18 8.07 -1.79
C ASN A 100 15.98 7.22 -0.75
N ARG A 101 15.34 6.88 0.36
CA ARG A 101 15.92 6.11 1.48
C ARG A 101 14.95 5.06 1.95
N ALA A 102 15.49 4.00 2.56
CA ALA A 102 14.70 3.03 3.30
C ALA A 102 14.16 3.63 4.61
N VAL A 103 13.06 3.08 5.09
CA VAL A 103 12.56 3.36 6.45
C VAL A 103 13.40 2.56 7.43
N LYS A 104 13.99 3.22 8.42
CA LYS A 104 14.70 2.58 9.51
C LYS A 104 13.82 2.55 10.75
N ILE A 105 13.78 1.40 11.41
CA ILE A 105 13.12 1.23 12.69
C ILE A 105 14.19 0.79 13.69
N ASP A 106 14.41 1.60 14.71
CA ASP A 106 15.26 1.25 15.82
C ASP A 106 14.41 0.56 16.89
N TYR A 107 14.88 -0.58 17.37
CA TYR A 107 14.21 -1.32 18.44
C TYR A 107 15.23 -1.82 19.45
N TYR A 108 14.78 -1.97 20.68
CA TYR A 108 15.58 -2.57 21.74
C TYR A 108 15.30 -4.07 21.78
N ASN A 109 16.36 -4.87 21.65
CA ASN A 109 16.25 -6.32 21.73
C ASN A 109 16.47 -6.73 23.20
N ASP A 110 15.39 -7.08 23.88
CA ASP A 110 15.42 -7.46 25.31
C ASP A 110 16.25 -8.72 25.57
N ILE A 111 16.44 -9.56 24.57
CA ILE A 111 17.21 -10.81 24.71
C ILE A 111 18.71 -10.53 24.67
N SER A 112 19.16 -9.68 23.74
CA SER A 112 20.57 -9.33 23.57
C SER A 112 21.00 -8.14 24.42
N GLY A 113 20.05 -7.32 24.90
CA GLY A 113 20.31 -6.08 25.62
C GLY A 113 20.89 -4.96 24.73
N ILE A 114 20.72 -5.05 23.41
CA ILE A 114 21.32 -4.14 22.43
C ILE A 114 20.22 -3.44 21.63
N SER A 115 20.44 -2.16 21.31
CA SER A 115 19.62 -1.47 20.32
C SER A 115 20.05 -1.88 18.92
N GLU A 116 19.10 -2.33 18.14
CA GLU A 116 19.28 -2.78 16.76
C GLU A 116 18.43 -1.92 15.82
N SER A 117 18.84 -1.85 14.55
CA SER A 117 18.07 -1.17 13.49
C SER A 117 17.69 -2.14 12.40
N ILE A 118 16.42 -2.09 11.98
CA ILE A 118 15.93 -2.82 10.81
C ILE A 118 15.63 -1.82 9.70
N GLU A 119 16.13 -2.09 8.51
CA GLU A 119 15.71 -1.37 7.30
C GLU A 119 14.50 -2.04 6.68
N LEU A 120 13.37 -1.31 6.62
CA LEU A 120 12.19 -1.73 5.89
C LEU A 120 12.28 -1.22 4.46
N VAL A 121 12.59 -2.09 3.54
CA VAL A 121 12.56 -1.83 2.11
C VAL A 121 11.48 -2.68 1.45
N PRO A 122 10.73 -2.15 0.46
CA PRO A 122 9.71 -2.91 -0.22
C PRO A 122 10.22 -4.24 -0.79
N ASP A 123 11.47 -4.27 -1.24
CA ASP A 123 12.10 -5.44 -1.85
C ASP A 123 12.28 -6.63 -0.87
N ASN A 124 12.22 -6.36 0.44
CA ASN A 124 12.31 -7.39 1.50
C ASN A 124 10.95 -7.98 1.89
N PHE A 125 9.85 -7.48 1.32
CA PHE A 125 8.54 -8.06 1.57
C PHE A 125 8.38 -9.36 0.79
N ASN A 126 8.13 -10.45 1.51
CA ASN A 126 7.77 -11.71 0.89
C ASN A 126 6.36 -11.60 0.31
N TYR A 127 6.21 -12.05 -0.93
CA TYR A 127 4.90 -12.17 -1.53
C TYR A 127 4.12 -13.30 -0.85
N PHE A 128 2.80 -13.14 -0.77
CA PHE A 128 1.94 -14.24 -0.36
C PHE A 128 2.07 -15.37 -1.37
N ASP A 129 2.35 -16.56 -0.90
CA ASP A 129 2.21 -17.76 -1.71
C ASP A 129 0.72 -18.10 -1.80
N VAL A 130 0.05 -17.43 -2.74
CA VAL A 130 -1.39 -17.63 -2.95
C VAL A 130 -1.58 -18.98 -3.65
N PRO A 131 -2.33 -19.91 -3.04
CA PRO A 131 -2.63 -21.19 -3.65
C PRO A 131 -3.15 -21.00 -5.07
N LYS A 132 -2.67 -21.80 -6.02
CA LYS A 132 -3.11 -21.72 -7.44
C LYS A 132 -4.64 -21.78 -7.58
N ALA A 133 -5.31 -22.52 -6.71
CA ALA A 133 -6.76 -22.61 -6.67
C ALA A 133 -7.44 -21.25 -6.43
N LEU A 134 -6.84 -20.35 -5.65
CA LEU A 134 -7.41 -19.02 -5.38
C LEU A 134 -7.20 -18.03 -6.53
N LYS A 135 -6.12 -18.20 -7.31
CA LYS A 135 -5.80 -17.25 -8.40
C LYS A 135 -6.89 -17.19 -9.49
N ASN A 136 -7.65 -18.26 -9.67
CA ASN A 136 -8.64 -18.37 -10.73
C ASN A 136 -10.08 -18.19 -10.24
N THR A 137 -10.31 -18.06 -8.94
CA THR A 137 -11.66 -18.01 -8.34
C THR A 137 -12.07 -16.61 -7.89
N PHE A 138 -11.17 -15.63 -7.96
CA PHE A 138 -11.49 -14.26 -7.61
C PHE A 138 -12.36 -13.60 -8.69
N ASN A 139 -13.54 -13.11 -8.27
CA ASN A 139 -14.39 -12.29 -9.12
C ASN A 139 -14.13 -10.81 -8.81
N PRO A 140 -13.54 -10.03 -9.73
CA PRO A 140 -13.22 -8.62 -9.51
C PRO A 140 -14.47 -7.72 -9.41
N GLU A 141 -15.63 -8.15 -9.93
CA GLU A 141 -16.87 -7.39 -9.85
C GLU A 141 -17.50 -7.47 -8.46
N THR A 142 -17.57 -8.69 -7.90
CA THR A 142 -18.11 -8.91 -6.55
C THR A 142 -17.06 -8.74 -5.46
N LYS A 143 -15.76 -8.65 -5.83
CA LYS A 143 -14.61 -8.58 -4.91
C LYS A 143 -14.51 -9.81 -3.98
N GLU A 144 -15.10 -10.91 -4.41
CA GLU A 144 -15.16 -12.17 -3.70
C GLU A 144 -14.37 -13.26 -4.43
N PHE A 145 -13.98 -14.27 -3.70
CA PHE A 145 -13.52 -15.55 -4.24
C PHE A 145 -14.30 -16.69 -3.63
N ILE A 146 -14.44 -17.77 -4.37
CA ILE A 146 -15.22 -18.94 -3.97
C ILE A 146 -14.27 -20.13 -3.81
N VAL A 147 -14.27 -20.73 -2.62
CA VAL A 147 -13.52 -21.95 -2.33
C VAL A 147 -14.49 -22.95 -1.73
N ASP A 148 -14.59 -24.14 -2.33
CA ASP A 148 -15.47 -25.23 -1.89
C ASP A 148 -16.93 -24.77 -1.66
N GLY A 149 -17.42 -23.86 -2.47
CA GLY A 149 -18.78 -23.31 -2.37
C GLY A 149 -18.94 -22.16 -1.35
N TYR A 150 -17.92 -21.86 -0.56
CA TYR A 150 -17.94 -20.74 0.38
C TYR A 150 -17.42 -19.46 -0.27
N LYS A 151 -18.08 -18.33 0.04
CA LYS A 151 -17.68 -17.02 -0.41
C LYS A 151 -16.79 -16.33 0.62
N PHE A 152 -15.68 -15.80 0.14
CA PHE A 152 -14.73 -15.03 0.96
C PHE A 152 -14.47 -13.67 0.32
N SER A 153 -14.29 -12.65 1.13
CA SER A 153 -13.81 -11.35 0.70
C SER A 153 -12.44 -11.07 1.31
N VAL A 154 -11.59 -10.38 0.53
CA VAL A 154 -10.31 -9.90 1.07
C VAL A 154 -10.57 -8.55 1.74
N PRO A 155 -10.17 -8.38 3.02
CA PRO A 155 -10.36 -7.12 3.71
C PRO A 155 -9.77 -5.95 2.93
N SER A 156 -10.56 -4.89 2.78
CA SER A 156 -10.11 -3.58 2.30
C SER A 156 -9.75 -2.69 3.48
N ILE A 157 -9.19 -1.52 3.20
CA ILE A 157 -8.77 -0.57 4.24
C ILE A 157 -9.84 0.45 4.61
N GLY A 158 -10.96 0.43 3.89
CA GLY A 158 -12.13 1.26 4.19
C GLY A 158 -12.90 0.79 5.40
#